data_4b48553505317d5ad0f30ddb5190e985
#
_entry.id   4b48553505317d5ad0f30ddb5190e985
#
_cell.length_a   1.000
_cell.length_b   1.000
_cell.length_c   1.000
_cell.angle_alpha   90.00
_cell.angle_beta   90.00
_cell.angle_gamma   90.00
#
_symmetry.space_group_name_H-M   'P 1'
#
loop_
_entity.id
_entity.type
_entity.pdbx_description
1 polymer ?
#
loop_
_entity_poly.entity_id
_entity_poly.type
_entity_poly.pdbx_seq_one_letter_code
_entity_poly.pdbx_strand_id
1 'polypeptide(L)'
;MGSKKDEVSPSDITLNIDSAKQINARSLRANAFSVEEEMRNQEEHEKQKIGHRRIDRQGEVSYKRVPSNALMGAIQLGIANSIGSLASIPKRDLLLQDFDVVHTVSFPSNGSQSTPSHSYGDFRFQTYAPIAFRTFRDLFAIKTADFLRSVCMFPLKELSNAGASGSIFYVSHDDQFIIKTVQSKEAEFLKKLLPGYYMNFNQNPHTLLPKFFGLFCYQVTYSIFGVSFENEIL
;
A
#
# COMPACT_ATOMS: atom_id res chain seq x y z
N MET A 1 24.81 -5.44 53.96
CA MET A 1 25.19 -5.11 52.56
C MET A 1 23.90 -4.83 51.79
N GLY A 2 23.59 -3.54 51.61
CA GLY A 2 22.34 -3.09 50.98
C GLY A 2 22.57 -2.88 49.49
N SER A 3 21.77 -3.56 48.68
CA SER A 3 21.70 -3.31 47.24
C SER A 3 20.84 -2.09 46.96
N LYS A 4 21.44 -1.02 46.43
CA LYS A 4 20.72 0.13 45.88
C LYS A 4 20.01 -0.28 44.60
N LYS A 5 18.70 -0.14 44.56
CA LYS A 5 17.92 -0.14 43.31
C LYS A 5 17.97 1.29 42.77
N ASP A 6 18.56 1.45 41.60
CA ASP A 6 18.50 2.71 40.85
C ASP A 6 17.08 2.83 40.24
N GLU A 7 16.27 3.73 40.85
CA GLU A 7 14.99 4.16 40.27
C GLU A 7 15.27 5.12 39.10
N VAL A 8 14.96 4.70 37.88
CA VAL A 8 15.00 5.58 36.71
C VAL A 8 13.80 6.52 36.75
N SER A 9 14.06 7.83 36.77
CA SER A 9 13.05 8.88 36.82
C SER A 9 12.16 8.90 35.59
N PRO A 10 10.84 9.14 35.71
CA PRO A 10 9.92 9.26 34.57
C PRO A 10 10.30 10.32 33.52
N SER A 11 11.05 11.37 33.93
CA SER A 11 11.56 12.43 33.07
C SER A 11 12.60 11.94 32.06
N ASP A 12 13.42 10.93 32.40
CA ASP A 12 14.45 10.38 31.51
C ASP A 12 13.88 9.52 30.39
N ILE A 13 12.72 8.90 30.68
CA ILE A 13 11.99 8.10 29.68
C ILE A 13 11.33 8.99 28.62
N THR A 14 10.78 10.13 29.05
CA THR A 14 10.11 11.10 28.16
C THR A 14 11.11 11.78 27.20
N LEU A 15 12.28 12.18 27.71
CA LEU A 15 13.36 12.76 26.89
C LEU A 15 13.90 11.79 25.84
N ASN A 16 13.95 10.50 26.16
CA ASN A 16 14.46 9.48 25.25
C ASN A 16 13.46 9.17 24.11
N ILE A 17 12.16 9.25 24.39
CA ILE A 17 11.09 9.04 23.39
C ILE A 17 11.04 10.22 22.39
N ASP A 18 11.20 11.44 22.85
CA ASP A 18 11.18 12.62 21.97
C ASP A 18 12.45 12.72 21.12
N SER A 19 13.60 12.36 21.69
CA SER A 19 14.86 12.25 20.94
C SER A 19 14.77 11.16 19.86
N ALA A 20 14.19 10.01 20.15
CA ALA A 20 13.97 8.94 19.19
C ALA A 20 12.99 9.33 18.07
N LYS A 21 11.94 10.09 18.38
CA LYS A 21 10.99 10.63 17.39
C LYS A 21 11.66 11.67 16.48
N GLN A 22 12.51 12.53 17.02
CA GLN A 22 13.24 13.54 16.24
C GLN A 22 14.31 12.90 15.34
N ILE A 23 15.02 11.88 15.81
CA ILE A 23 16.00 11.13 15.02
C ILE A 23 15.29 10.40 13.87
N ASN A 24 14.13 9.77 14.15
CA ASN A 24 13.35 9.08 13.14
C ASN A 24 12.78 10.05 12.09
N ALA A 25 12.28 11.21 12.50
CA ALA A 25 11.78 12.24 11.58
C ALA A 25 12.90 12.88 10.71
N ARG A 26 14.10 13.05 11.27
CA ARG A 26 15.28 13.53 10.50
C ARG A 26 15.79 12.49 9.52
N SER A 27 15.85 11.21 9.92
CA SER A 27 16.25 10.10 9.06
C SER A 27 15.28 9.90 7.91
N LEU A 28 13.97 10.00 8.16
CA LEU A 28 12.93 9.92 7.13
C LEU A 28 13.00 11.09 6.13
N ARG A 29 13.31 12.32 6.59
CA ARG A 29 13.51 13.48 5.72
C ARG A 29 14.79 13.40 4.90
N ALA A 30 15.89 12.91 5.47
CA ALA A 30 17.16 12.74 4.77
C ALA A 30 17.04 11.66 3.68
N ASN A 31 16.36 10.53 3.97
CA ASN A 31 16.10 9.48 2.99
C ASN A 31 15.12 9.95 1.89
N ALA A 32 14.12 10.77 2.22
CA ALA A 32 13.23 11.35 1.21
C ALA A 32 13.99 12.27 0.24
N PHE A 33 14.94 13.06 0.75
CA PHE A 33 15.72 14.01 -0.07
C PHE A 33 16.71 13.27 -1.01
N SER A 34 17.37 12.20 -0.54
CA SER A 34 18.24 11.37 -1.37
C SER A 34 17.46 10.58 -2.44
N VAL A 35 16.26 10.12 -2.12
CA VAL A 35 15.37 9.44 -3.07
C VAL A 35 14.86 10.41 -4.15
N GLU A 36 14.55 11.66 -3.80
CA GLU A 36 14.16 12.68 -4.79
C GLU A 36 15.30 13.05 -5.74
N GLU A 37 16.53 13.03 -5.27
CA GLU A 37 17.72 13.33 -6.09
C GLU A 37 18.10 12.15 -7.01
N GLU A 38 17.98 10.91 -6.53
CA GLU A 38 18.12 9.71 -7.37
C GLU A 38 16.98 9.57 -8.39
N MET A 39 15.75 9.92 -8.03
CA MET A 39 14.61 9.94 -8.95
C MET A 39 14.79 10.99 -10.06
N ARG A 40 15.37 12.18 -9.76
CA ARG A 40 15.65 13.22 -10.76
C ARG A 40 16.71 12.79 -11.75
N ASN A 41 17.71 12.03 -11.33
CA ASN A 41 18.76 11.49 -12.20
C ASN A 41 18.29 10.29 -13.04
N GLN A 42 17.28 9.54 -12.60
CA GLN A 42 16.66 8.46 -13.37
C GLN A 42 15.62 8.98 -14.39
N GLU A 43 14.96 10.12 -14.14
CA GLU A 43 14.02 10.73 -15.09
C GLU A 43 14.66 11.16 -16.42
N GLU A 44 15.95 11.42 -16.45
CA GLU A 44 16.67 11.75 -17.70
C GLU A 44 16.96 10.50 -18.55
N HIS A 45 16.94 9.29 -18.01
CA HIS A 45 17.28 8.07 -18.74
C HIS A 45 16.10 7.18 -19.16
N GLU A 46 14.89 7.33 -18.61
CA GLU A 46 13.76 6.46 -18.95
C GLU A 46 12.57 7.20 -19.59
N LYS A 47 12.72 7.59 -20.85
CA LYS A 47 11.59 7.87 -21.75
C LYS A 47 10.99 6.56 -22.34
N GLN A 48 10.89 5.51 -21.57
CA GLN A 48 10.14 4.33 -21.99
C GLN A 48 8.70 4.39 -21.49
N LYS A 49 7.85 4.48 -22.45
CA LYS A 49 6.40 4.71 -22.40
C LYS A 49 5.67 3.38 -22.25
N ILE A 50 5.26 3.00 -21.06
CA ILE A 50 4.37 1.86 -20.82
C ILE A 50 2.98 2.40 -20.44
N GLY A 51 1.95 2.05 -21.21
CA GLY A 51 0.59 2.51 -20.98
C GLY A 51 -0.43 1.39 -21.17
N HIS A 52 -1.49 1.41 -20.37
CA HIS A 52 -2.63 0.53 -20.58
C HIS A 52 -3.25 0.78 -21.95
N ARG A 53 -3.37 -0.29 -22.75
CA ARG A 53 -4.04 -0.27 -24.04
C ARG A 53 -5.54 -0.21 -23.82
N ARG A 54 -6.19 0.85 -24.27
CA ARG A 54 -7.64 0.98 -24.30
C ARG A 54 -8.08 1.01 -25.75
N ILE A 55 -9.02 0.14 -26.10
CA ILE A 55 -9.67 0.15 -27.40
C ILE A 55 -11.05 0.78 -27.16
N ASP A 56 -11.32 1.91 -27.80
CA ASP A 56 -12.65 2.52 -27.78
C ASP A 56 -13.65 1.76 -28.66
N ARG A 57 -14.92 2.18 -28.64
CA ARG A 57 -15.97 1.55 -29.43
C ARG A 57 -15.77 1.71 -30.95
N GLN A 58 -14.84 2.54 -31.37
CA GLN A 58 -14.47 2.82 -32.77
C GLN A 58 -13.20 2.08 -33.21
N GLY A 59 -12.59 1.32 -32.29
CA GLY A 59 -11.38 0.54 -32.59
C GLY A 59 -10.07 1.34 -32.45
N GLU A 60 -10.13 2.61 -32.02
CA GLU A 60 -8.91 3.40 -31.78
C GLU A 60 -8.21 2.98 -30.51
N VAL A 61 -6.90 2.77 -30.61
CA VAL A 61 -6.04 2.41 -29.50
C VAL A 61 -5.49 3.66 -28.85
N SER A 62 -6.01 4.03 -27.68
CA SER A 62 -5.46 5.13 -26.89
C SER A 62 -4.62 4.60 -25.74
N TYR A 63 -3.45 5.22 -25.54
CA TYR A 63 -2.57 4.94 -24.41
C TYR A 63 -2.56 6.15 -23.49
N LYS A 64 -3.16 6.03 -22.30
CA LYS A 64 -3.03 7.07 -21.29
C LYS A 64 -1.94 6.67 -20.31
N ARG A 65 -0.88 7.45 -20.26
CA ARG A 65 0.32 7.17 -19.48
C ARG A 65 0.28 7.95 -18.19
N VAL A 66 0.11 7.24 -17.07
CA VAL A 66 0.61 7.71 -15.77
C VAL A 66 2.05 7.19 -15.71
N PRO A 67 3.04 8.03 -15.38
CA PRO A 67 4.39 7.54 -15.15
C PRO A 67 4.34 6.42 -14.11
N SER A 68 5.00 5.29 -14.36
CA SER A 68 4.97 4.13 -13.47
C SER A 68 5.41 4.49 -12.05
N ASN A 69 6.38 5.37 -11.92
CA ASN A 69 6.88 5.85 -10.63
C ASN A 69 5.83 6.64 -9.84
N ALA A 70 5.00 7.48 -10.51
CA ALA A 70 3.94 8.23 -9.84
C ALA A 70 2.82 7.30 -9.34
N LEU A 71 2.44 6.30 -10.15
CA LEU A 71 1.48 5.29 -9.74
C LEU A 71 2.01 4.48 -8.55
N MET A 72 3.25 4.01 -8.63
CA MET A 72 3.92 3.25 -7.57
C MET A 72 3.95 4.03 -6.26
N GLY A 73 4.37 5.30 -6.29
CA GLY A 73 4.42 6.13 -5.09
C GLY A 73 3.04 6.42 -4.50
N ALA A 74 2.01 6.64 -5.32
CA ALA A 74 0.63 6.80 -4.86
C ALA A 74 0.09 5.53 -4.21
N ILE A 75 0.38 4.36 -4.77
CA ILE A 75 0.03 3.04 -4.20
C ILE A 75 0.69 2.87 -2.83
N GLN A 76 2.00 3.12 -2.74
CA GLN A 76 2.74 3.00 -1.48
C GLN A 76 2.21 3.94 -0.41
N LEU A 77 1.90 5.18 -0.76
CA LEU A 77 1.31 6.17 0.15
C LEU A 77 -0.07 5.73 0.64
N GLY A 78 -0.93 5.23 -0.25
CA GLY A 78 -2.25 4.71 0.08
C GLY A 78 -2.19 3.50 1.02
N ILE A 79 -1.33 2.53 0.73
CA ILE A 79 -1.12 1.35 1.57
C ILE A 79 -0.59 1.75 2.95
N ALA A 80 0.42 2.63 3.00
CA ALA A 80 1.02 3.08 4.26
C ALA A 80 -0.01 3.76 5.16
N ASN A 81 -0.83 4.66 4.62
CA ASN A 81 -1.90 5.32 5.36
C ASN A 81 -2.96 4.32 5.86
N SER A 82 -3.45 3.45 4.96
CA SER A 82 -4.51 2.49 5.29
C SER A 82 -4.09 1.49 6.36
N ILE A 83 -2.89 0.95 6.26
CA ILE A 83 -2.39 -0.04 7.22
C ILE A 83 -1.92 0.62 8.52
N GLY A 84 -1.33 1.81 8.42
CA GLY A 84 -0.92 2.60 9.58
C GLY A 84 -2.10 3.01 10.46
N SER A 85 -3.19 3.45 9.86
CA SER A 85 -4.41 3.82 10.59
C SER A 85 -5.05 2.63 11.32
N LEU A 86 -4.98 1.42 10.75
CA LEU A 86 -5.46 0.19 11.38
C LEU A 86 -4.66 -0.21 12.62
N ALA A 87 -3.40 0.18 12.73
CA ALA A 87 -2.55 -0.16 13.86
C ALA A 87 -3.06 0.44 15.17
N SER A 88 -3.77 1.57 15.12
CA SER A 88 -4.38 2.22 16.28
C SER A 88 -5.71 1.57 16.73
N ILE A 89 -6.30 0.73 15.91
CA ILE A 89 -7.57 0.06 16.21
C ILE A 89 -7.29 -1.21 17.03
N PRO A 90 -7.91 -1.39 18.21
CA PRO A 90 -7.73 -2.60 19.01
C PRO A 90 -8.01 -3.88 18.21
N LYS A 91 -7.23 -4.92 18.47
CA LYS A 91 -7.48 -6.23 17.88
C LYS A 91 -8.73 -6.84 18.49
N ARG A 92 -9.54 -7.44 17.67
CA ARG A 92 -10.74 -8.20 18.03
C ARG A 92 -10.93 -9.35 17.06
N ASP A 93 -11.82 -10.25 17.39
CA ASP A 93 -12.22 -11.34 16.51
C ASP A 93 -12.83 -10.80 15.21
N LEU A 94 -12.57 -11.51 14.12
CA LEU A 94 -13.09 -11.20 12.79
C LEU A 94 -14.57 -11.59 12.72
N LEU A 95 -15.40 -10.63 12.32
CA LEU A 95 -16.83 -10.82 12.10
C LEU A 95 -17.13 -10.97 10.61
N LEU A 96 -18.23 -11.63 10.27
CA LEU A 96 -18.64 -11.81 8.88
C LEU A 96 -18.81 -10.46 8.13
N GLN A 97 -19.34 -9.48 8.80
CA GLN A 97 -19.50 -8.11 8.24
C GLN A 97 -18.19 -7.40 7.92
N ASP A 98 -17.06 -7.81 8.51
CA ASP A 98 -15.75 -7.19 8.25
C ASP A 98 -15.24 -7.47 6.84
N PHE A 99 -15.76 -8.51 6.19
CA PHE A 99 -15.41 -8.83 4.80
C PHE A 99 -16.04 -7.85 3.79
N ASP A 100 -17.12 -7.17 4.16
CA ASP A 100 -17.83 -6.23 3.29
C ASP A 100 -17.42 -4.77 3.54
N VAL A 101 -16.60 -4.51 4.56
CA VAL A 101 -16.16 -3.16 4.91
C VAL A 101 -15.22 -2.60 3.84
N VAL A 102 -15.47 -1.36 3.42
CA VAL A 102 -14.58 -0.58 2.54
C VAL A 102 -14.24 0.73 3.22
N HIS A 103 -12.95 0.98 3.43
CA HIS A 103 -12.45 2.27 3.88
C HIS A 103 -11.97 3.09 2.69
N THR A 104 -12.44 4.33 2.58
CA THR A 104 -12.04 5.25 1.51
C THR A 104 -11.36 6.47 2.10
N VAL A 105 -10.17 6.80 1.58
CA VAL A 105 -9.40 7.98 1.94
C VAL A 105 -9.13 8.79 0.69
N SER A 106 -9.34 10.12 0.76
CA SER A 106 -8.96 11.05 -0.31
C SER A 106 -7.58 11.63 -0.02
N PHE A 107 -6.74 11.64 -1.03
CA PHE A 107 -5.38 12.17 -1.00
C PHE A 107 -5.28 13.37 -1.93
N PRO A 108 -5.59 14.59 -1.43
CA PRO A 108 -5.32 15.81 -2.19
C PRO A 108 -3.80 16.05 -2.24
N SER A 109 -3.30 16.52 -3.38
CA SER A 109 -1.86 16.78 -3.59
C SER A 109 -1.26 17.75 -2.56
N ASN A 110 -2.05 18.74 -2.13
CA ASN A 110 -1.65 19.67 -1.08
C ASN A 110 -1.66 19.07 0.35
N GLY A 111 -2.11 17.83 0.50
CA GLY A 111 -2.31 17.20 1.79
C GLY A 111 -3.60 17.59 2.49
N SER A 112 -3.90 16.93 3.61
CA SER A 112 -5.05 17.18 4.48
C SER A 112 -4.65 16.99 5.94
N GLN A 113 -5.61 17.07 6.88
CA GLN A 113 -5.33 16.75 8.29
C GLN A 113 -4.90 15.29 8.51
N SER A 114 -5.33 14.39 7.63
CA SER A 114 -5.09 12.94 7.75
C SER A 114 -4.10 12.40 6.71
N THR A 115 -3.72 13.18 5.70
CA THR A 115 -2.84 12.75 4.62
C THR A 115 -1.74 13.78 4.36
N PRO A 116 -0.49 13.37 4.12
CA PRO A 116 0.59 14.28 3.78
C PRO A 116 0.41 14.88 2.38
N SER A 117 1.10 15.99 2.10
CA SER A 117 1.24 16.50 0.75
C SER A 117 2.12 15.59 -0.10
N HIS A 118 1.86 15.54 -1.41
CA HIS A 118 2.57 14.66 -2.36
C HIS A 118 2.49 15.21 -3.80
N SER A 119 3.30 14.66 -4.69
CA SER A 119 3.42 15.08 -6.10
C SER A 119 2.62 14.21 -7.10
N TYR A 120 1.83 13.25 -6.63
CA TYR A 120 1.16 12.26 -7.49
C TYR A 120 -0.16 12.72 -8.11
N GLY A 121 -0.58 13.99 -7.89
CA GLY A 121 -1.92 14.46 -8.22
C GLY A 121 -2.97 13.98 -7.21
N ASP A 122 -4.18 14.50 -7.31
CA ASP A 122 -5.26 14.12 -6.40
C ASP A 122 -5.78 12.72 -6.72
N PHE A 123 -5.91 11.88 -5.70
CA PHE A 123 -6.45 10.53 -5.85
C PHE A 123 -7.30 10.09 -4.66
N ARG A 124 -8.09 9.05 -4.87
CA ARG A 124 -8.78 8.30 -3.82
C ARG A 124 -8.17 6.93 -3.67
N PHE A 125 -8.12 6.44 -2.45
CA PHE A 125 -7.62 5.11 -2.14
C PHE A 125 -8.67 4.37 -1.30
N GLN A 126 -9.11 3.22 -1.80
CA GLN A 126 -10.04 2.35 -1.09
C GLN A 126 -9.32 1.11 -0.60
N THR A 127 -9.63 0.69 0.61
CA THR A 127 -9.12 -0.53 1.23
C THR A 127 -10.30 -1.44 1.51
N TYR A 128 -10.34 -2.58 0.87
CA TYR A 128 -11.37 -3.58 1.05
C TYR A 128 -11.05 -4.49 2.24
N ALA A 129 -12.06 -4.85 3.01
CA ALA A 129 -11.98 -5.80 4.13
C ALA A 129 -10.74 -5.58 5.05
N PRO A 130 -10.45 -4.34 5.51
CA PRO A 130 -9.19 -4.01 6.17
C PRO A 130 -8.91 -4.84 7.41
N ILE A 131 -9.93 -5.16 8.21
CA ILE A 131 -9.81 -6.00 9.42
C ILE A 131 -9.50 -7.46 9.04
N ALA A 132 -10.14 -7.98 7.99
CA ALA A 132 -9.90 -9.34 7.52
C ALA A 132 -8.44 -9.50 7.04
N PHE A 133 -7.94 -8.59 6.22
CA PHE A 133 -6.55 -8.64 5.76
C PHE A 133 -5.54 -8.40 6.88
N ARG A 134 -5.86 -7.60 7.91
CA ARG A 134 -5.04 -7.53 9.12
C ARG A 134 -4.96 -8.90 9.80
N THR A 135 -6.10 -9.58 9.96
CA THR A 135 -6.16 -10.92 10.53
C THR A 135 -5.34 -11.92 9.72
N PHE A 136 -5.39 -11.84 8.37
CA PHE A 136 -4.57 -12.71 7.52
C PHE A 136 -3.07 -12.47 7.73
N ARG A 137 -2.62 -11.22 7.80
CA ARG A 137 -1.22 -10.93 8.13
C ARG A 137 -0.83 -11.49 9.49
N ASP A 138 -1.69 -11.36 10.49
CA ASP A 138 -1.45 -11.91 11.84
C ASP A 138 -1.37 -13.46 11.83
N LEU A 139 -2.25 -14.14 11.08
CA LEU A 139 -2.22 -15.61 10.92
C LEU A 139 -0.90 -16.13 10.36
N PHE A 140 -0.27 -15.36 9.49
CA PHE A 140 1.03 -15.70 8.89
C PHE A 140 2.21 -15.04 9.60
N ALA A 141 2.01 -14.53 10.81
CA ALA A 141 3.03 -13.88 11.65
C ALA A 141 3.72 -12.68 10.97
N ILE A 142 3.05 -12.02 10.02
CA ILE A 142 3.56 -10.83 9.34
C ILE A 142 3.28 -9.62 10.22
N LYS A 143 4.33 -9.05 10.80
CA LYS A 143 4.23 -7.83 11.61
C LYS A 143 3.93 -6.64 10.72
N THR A 144 3.05 -5.76 11.18
CA THR A 144 2.68 -4.53 10.45
C THR A 144 3.90 -3.68 10.08
N ALA A 145 4.87 -3.53 10.98
CA ALA A 145 6.07 -2.74 10.72
C ALA A 145 6.93 -3.34 9.61
N ASP A 146 7.11 -4.67 9.61
CA ASP A 146 7.91 -5.37 8.61
C ASP A 146 7.22 -5.31 7.23
N PHE A 147 5.90 -5.49 7.20
CA PHE A 147 5.11 -5.34 5.98
C PHE A 147 5.21 -3.94 5.38
N LEU A 148 5.02 -2.89 6.20
CA LEU A 148 5.13 -1.50 5.75
C LEU A 148 6.55 -1.17 5.30
N ARG A 149 7.56 -1.68 5.98
CA ARG A 149 8.96 -1.51 5.58
C ARG A 149 9.22 -2.10 4.21
N SER A 150 8.79 -3.33 3.99
CA SER A 150 9.00 -4.06 2.73
C SER A 150 8.27 -3.40 1.55
N VAL A 151 6.98 -3.06 1.73
CA VAL A 151 6.11 -2.62 0.64
C VAL A 151 6.16 -1.11 0.42
N CYS A 152 6.37 -0.29 1.49
CA CYS A 152 6.17 1.15 1.39
C CYS A 152 7.43 2.01 1.56
N MET A 153 8.54 1.48 2.12
CA MET A 153 9.71 2.31 2.44
C MET A 153 10.75 2.40 1.32
N PHE A 154 10.73 1.48 0.38
CA PHE A 154 11.69 1.41 -0.71
C PHE A 154 10.97 1.36 -2.05
N PRO A 155 11.60 1.83 -3.14
CA PRO A 155 11.03 1.71 -4.47
C PRO A 155 10.73 0.25 -4.80
N LEU A 156 9.54 0.01 -5.37
CA LEU A 156 9.16 -1.30 -5.86
C LEU A 156 9.79 -1.54 -7.23
N LYS A 157 10.12 -2.80 -7.52
CA LYS A 157 10.65 -3.21 -8.84
C LYS A 157 9.47 -3.60 -9.72
N GLU A 158 9.28 -2.93 -10.85
CA GLU A 158 8.30 -3.34 -11.85
C GLU A 158 8.84 -4.54 -12.65
N LEU A 159 8.02 -5.58 -12.77
CA LEU A 159 8.36 -6.71 -13.63
C LEU A 159 7.97 -6.40 -15.07
N SER A 160 8.94 -6.45 -15.97
CA SER A 160 8.82 -6.04 -17.39
C SER A 160 7.90 -6.90 -18.26
N ASN A 161 7.50 -8.09 -17.79
CA ASN A 161 6.64 -9.00 -18.54
C ASN A 161 5.21 -8.94 -18.00
N ALA A 162 4.43 -7.99 -18.51
CA ALA A 162 2.99 -8.10 -18.44
C ALA A 162 2.58 -9.35 -19.24
N GLY A 163 2.17 -10.41 -18.55
CA GLY A 163 1.62 -11.58 -19.20
C GLY A 163 0.40 -11.23 -20.06
N ALA A 164 -0.22 -12.21 -20.69
CA ALA A 164 -1.39 -12.03 -21.57
C ALA A 164 -2.57 -11.27 -20.93
N SER A 165 -2.61 -11.18 -19.59
CA SER A 165 -3.64 -10.44 -18.82
C SER A 165 -3.49 -8.91 -18.86
N GLY A 166 -2.33 -8.37 -19.26
CA GLY A 166 -2.03 -6.95 -19.19
C GLY A 166 -1.86 -6.41 -17.75
N SER A 167 -1.78 -7.29 -16.75
CA SER A 167 -1.53 -6.90 -15.35
C SER A 167 -0.12 -6.40 -15.17
N ILE A 168 0.05 -5.38 -14.34
CA ILE A 168 1.36 -4.90 -13.89
C ILE A 168 1.70 -5.60 -12.58
N PHE A 169 2.95 -6.00 -12.43
CA PHE A 169 3.46 -6.61 -11.22
C PHE A 169 4.58 -5.74 -10.66
N TYR A 170 4.49 -5.44 -9.38
CA TYR A 170 5.55 -4.80 -8.62
C TYR A 170 6.04 -5.75 -7.53
N VAL A 171 7.34 -5.83 -7.34
CA VAL A 171 7.97 -6.65 -6.30
C VAL A 171 8.63 -5.74 -5.28
N SER A 172 8.46 -6.04 -4.00
CA SER A 172 9.17 -5.33 -2.93
C SER A 172 10.68 -5.50 -3.07
N HIS A 173 11.45 -4.54 -2.54
CA HIS A 173 12.92 -4.52 -2.68
C HIS A 173 13.61 -5.78 -2.10
N ASP A 174 12.98 -6.40 -1.10
CA ASP A 174 13.45 -7.61 -0.40
C ASP A 174 12.83 -8.90 -0.97
N ASP A 175 12.14 -8.81 -2.11
CA ASP A 175 11.50 -9.90 -2.85
C ASP A 175 10.45 -10.70 -2.04
N GLN A 176 9.91 -10.14 -0.93
CA GLN A 176 8.96 -10.83 -0.06
C GLN A 176 7.51 -10.67 -0.49
N PHE A 177 7.16 -9.55 -1.13
CA PHE A 177 5.78 -9.23 -1.52
C PHE A 177 5.68 -8.84 -2.98
N ILE A 178 4.56 -9.22 -3.57
CA ILE A 178 4.19 -8.86 -4.94
C ILE A 178 2.89 -8.05 -4.87
N ILE A 179 2.85 -6.93 -5.56
CA ILE A 179 1.64 -6.17 -5.83
C ILE A 179 1.26 -6.41 -7.28
N LYS A 180 0.05 -6.87 -7.50
CA LYS A 180 -0.49 -7.13 -8.85
C LYS A 180 -1.67 -6.21 -9.11
N THR A 181 -1.73 -5.58 -10.28
CA THR A 181 -2.97 -4.92 -10.72
C THR A 181 -3.95 -5.96 -11.23
N VAL A 182 -5.21 -5.82 -10.86
CA VAL A 182 -6.28 -6.74 -11.26
C VAL A 182 -7.46 -5.98 -11.86
N GLN A 183 -8.28 -6.68 -12.63
CA GLN A 183 -9.53 -6.11 -13.15
C GLN A 183 -10.61 -6.15 -12.07
N SER A 184 -11.59 -5.23 -12.13
CA SER A 184 -12.71 -5.15 -11.18
C SER A 184 -13.45 -6.48 -11.01
N LYS A 185 -13.57 -7.28 -12.09
CA LYS A 185 -14.18 -8.62 -12.00
C LYS A 185 -13.38 -9.61 -11.15
N GLU A 186 -12.06 -9.55 -11.22
CA GLU A 186 -11.16 -10.39 -10.41
C GLU A 186 -11.23 -9.97 -8.94
N ALA A 187 -11.23 -8.67 -8.67
CA ALA A 187 -11.36 -8.12 -7.32
C ALA A 187 -12.73 -8.46 -6.68
N GLU A 188 -13.83 -8.29 -7.43
CA GLU A 188 -15.16 -8.69 -6.98
C GLU A 188 -15.25 -10.19 -6.69
N PHE A 189 -14.60 -11.02 -7.50
CA PHE A 189 -14.53 -12.45 -7.24
C PHE A 189 -13.75 -12.76 -5.96
N LEU A 190 -12.59 -12.13 -5.77
CA LEU A 190 -11.82 -12.30 -4.54
C LEU A 190 -12.61 -11.87 -3.31
N LYS A 191 -13.28 -10.71 -3.34
CA LYS A 191 -14.11 -10.25 -2.21
C LYS A 191 -15.15 -11.29 -1.79
N LYS A 192 -15.83 -11.91 -2.76
CA LYS A 192 -16.80 -12.97 -2.49
C LYS A 192 -16.17 -14.23 -1.90
N LEU A 193 -14.92 -14.51 -2.20
CA LEU A 193 -14.20 -15.68 -1.70
C LEU A 193 -13.64 -15.48 -0.29
N LEU A 194 -13.45 -14.25 0.19
CA LEU A 194 -12.73 -13.95 1.43
C LEU A 194 -13.23 -14.74 2.67
N PRO A 195 -14.55 -14.90 2.92
CA PRO A 195 -15.01 -15.68 4.06
C PRO A 195 -14.58 -17.16 4.00
N GLY A 196 -14.77 -17.79 2.83
CA GLY A 196 -14.34 -19.18 2.62
C GLY A 196 -12.83 -19.35 2.64
N TYR A 197 -12.11 -18.36 2.12
CA TYR A 197 -10.66 -18.28 2.14
C TYR A 197 -10.11 -18.21 3.58
N TYR A 198 -10.73 -17.41 4.45
CA TYR A 198 -10.42 -17.36 5.88
C TYR A 198 -10.63 -18.71 6.56
N MET A 199 -11.77 -19.36 6.29
CA MET A 199 -12.06 -20.68 6.84
C MET A 199 -11.03 -21.72 6.39
N ASN A 200 -10.62 -21.67 5.12
CA ASN A 200 -9.60 -22.59 4.61
C ASN A 200 -8.27 -22.42 5.34
N PHE A 201 -7.81 -21.21 5.61
CA PHE A 201 -6.57 -20.97 6.33
C PHE A 201 -6.61 -21.45 7.77
N ASN A 202 -7.74 -21.31 8.46
CA ASN A 202 -7.89 -21.81 9.81
C ASN A 202 -7.90 -23.35 9.87
N GLN A 203 -8.47 -24.01 8.85
CA GLN A 203 -8.54 -25.47 8.79
C GLN A 203 -7.28 -26.10 8.19
N ASN A 204 -6.62 -25.41 7.28
CA ASN A 204 -5.48 -25.90 6.52
C ASN A 204 -4.29 -24.91 6.60
N PRO A 205 -3.56 -24.80 7.72
CA PRO A 205 -2.47 -23.83 7.89
C PRO A 205 -1.33 -24.01 6.86
N HIS A 206 -1.18 -25.22 6.32
CA HIS A 206 -0.17 -25.56 5.31
C HIS A 206 -0.69 -25.55 3.88
N THR A 207 -1.83 -24.89 3.63
CA THR A 207 -2.39 -24.78 2.28
C THR A 207 -1.38 -24.14 1.30
N LEU A 208 -1.40 -24.62 0.05
CA LEU A 208 -0.63 -24.07 -1.06
C LEU A 208 -1.35 -22.93 -1.80
N LEU A 209 -2.53 -22.53 -1.35
CA LEU A 209 -3.22 -21.39 -1.93
C LEU A 209 -2.38 -20.11 -1.81
N PRO A 210 -2.40 -19.22 -2.81
CA PRO A 210 -1.76 -17.93 -2.73
C PRO A 210 -2.24 -17.15 -1.49
N LYS A 211 -1.34 -16.42 -0.85
CA LYS A 211 -1.64 -15.65 0.36
C LYS A 211 -1.82 -14.18 -0.01
N PHE A 212 -3.04 -13.67 0.17
CA PHE A 212 -3.36 -12.27 -0.08
C PHE A 212 -3.31 -11.48 1.23
N PHE A 213 -2.64 -10.33 1.21
CA PHE A 213 -2.41 -9.51 2.39
C PHE A 213 -3.06 -8.13 2.33
N GLY A 214 -3.72 -7.82 1.23
CA GLY A 214 -4.50 -6.61 1.02
C GLY A 214 -5.22 -6.64 -0.32
N LEU A 215 -6.31 -5.90 -0.43
CA LEU A 215 -7.00 -5.57 -1.66
C LEU A 215 -7.34 -4.09 -1.62
N PHE A 216 -6.90 -3.36 -2.63
CA PHE A 216 -7.01 -1.91 -2.67
C PHE A 216 -7.53 -1.45 -4.01
N CYS A 217 -8.12 -0.25 -4.05
CA CYS A 217 -8.50 0.40 -5.28
C CYS A 217 -7.91 1.81 -5.31
N TYR A 218 -7.18 2.11 -6.36
CA TYR A 218 -6.63 3.42 -6.65
C TYR A 218 -7.47 4.11 -7.70
N GLN A 219 -7.99 5.29 -7.39
CA GLN A 219 -8.88 6.04 -8.27
C GLN A 219 -8.33 7.44 -8.49
N VAL A 220 -8.15 7.83 -9.76
CA VAL A 220 -7.79 9.21 -10.14
C VAL A 220 -8.99 9.88 -10.77
N THR A 221 -9.39 11.02 -10.21
CA THR A 221 -10.44 11.85 -10.79
C THR A 221 -9.80 12.93 -11.66
N TYR A 222 -9.97 12.84 -12.97
CA TYR A 222 -9.58 13.93 -13.87
C TYR A 222 -10.77 14.86 -14.09
N SER A 223 -10.63 16.12 -13.71
CA SER A 223 -11.68 17.16 -13.81
C SER A 223 -12.07 17.58 -15.23
N ILE A 224 -11.48 17.00 -16.27
CA ILE A 224 -11.79 17.33 -17.65
C ILE A 224 -12.70 16.23 -18.23
N PHE A 225 -14.00 16.32 -18.06
CA PHE A 225 -15.07 15.41 -18.54
C PHE A 225 -15.56 14.27 -17.64
N GLY A 226 -15.38 14.33 -16.32
CA GLY A 226 -16.09 13.40 -15.40
C GLY A 226 -15.76 11.91 -15.58
N VAL A 227 -14.59 11.56 -16.11
CA VAL A 227 -14.17 10.17 -16.29
C VAL A 227 -13.29 9.76 -15.10
N SER A 228 -13.82 8.86 -14.28
CA SER A 228 -13.05 8.19 -13.22
C SER A 228 -12.32 6.99 -13.82
N PHE A 229 -11.03 6.83 -13.50
CA PHE A 229 -10.27 5.63 -13.80
C PHE A 229 -10.05 4.86 -12.50
N GLU A 230 -10.45 3.60 -12.48
CA GLU A 230 -10.29 2.70 -11.36
C GLU A 230 -9.25 1.64 -11.72
N ASN A 231 -8.21 1.50 -10.87
CA ASN A 231 -7.29 0.39 -10.90
C ASN A 231 -7.37 -0.31 -9.54
N GLU A 232 -7.70 -1.58 -9.55
CA GLU A 232 -7.68 -2.41 -8.35
C GLU A 232 -6.33 -3.10 -8.21
N ILE A 233 -5.87 -3.28 -6.98
CA ILE A 233 -4.51 -3.68 -6.66
C ILE A 233 -4.57 -4.74 -5.56
N LEU A 234 -3.96 -5.88 -5.81
CA LEU A 234 -3.82 -7.01 -4.87
C LEU A 234 -2.47 -6.98 -4.18
#